data_35d6f943f3d5d3d00648e6abc2d6140c
#
_entry.id   35d6f943f3d5d3d00648e6abc2d6140c
#
_cell.length_a   1.000
_cell.length_b   1.000
_cell.length_c   1.000
_cell.angle_alpha   90.00
_cell.angle_beta   90.00
_cell.angle_gamma   90.00
#
_symmetry.space_group_name_H-M   'P 1'
#
loop_
_entity.id
_entity.type
_entity.pdbx_description
1 polymer ?
#
loop_
_entity_poly.entity_id
_entity_poly.type
_entity_poly.pdbx_seq_one_letter_code
_entity_poly.pdbx_strand_id
1 'polypeptide(L)'
;MIITIYANKRFFAIRYGRVEDEVQYAGNYYPVNLGIYVEDGSRELSILVDRSVGGASIKDGQIELMLHRRLLHDDGRGVAEALNETTCFDNQCEGLVIQGKYYLKIDPQGEGARWRRTFGQEIYSPLLIAFAEQDGGNWVNSHVTKFSAMDPAYSLPDNVALLTLQELEDGTVLLRLAHLYEAGEHKDLSALASVDLKRVFPDKKIVKIVETSLSANQERSAMEKKRLKWKVEGPPADEKIVRGGPVDPSKLVVDLGPMEIRTFLINFAPQSGEQLM
;
A
#
# COMPACT_ATOMS: atom_id res chain seq x y z
N MET A 1 6.58 -17.03 -19.47
CA MET A 1 7.61 -16.11 -20.03
C MET A 1 8.25 -15.41 -18.85
N ILE A 2 9.56 -15.40 -18.79
CA ILE A 2 10.36 -14.74 -17.75
C ILE A 2 11.15 -13.63 -18.44
N ILE A 3 11.11 -12.43 -17.90
CA ILE A 3 12.01 -11.34 -18.32
C ILE A 3 13.11 -11.22 -17.27
N THR A 4 14.35 -11.29 -17.69
CA THR A 4 15.53 -11.06 -16.86
C THR A 4 16.13 -9.71 -17.20
N ILE A 5 16.32 -8.87 -16.22
CA ILE A 5 16.94 -7.55 -16.34
C ILE A 5 18.26 -7.58 -15.60
N TYR A 6 19.32 -7.13 -16.28
CA TYR A 6 20.68 -7.11 -15.74
C TYR A 6 21.02 -5.72 -15.22
N ALA A 7 21.48 -5.65 -13.97
CA ALA A 7 22.05 -4.44 -13.37
C ALA A 7 23.33 -4.80 -12.58
N ASN A 8 24.29 -3.87 -12.53
CA ASN A 8 25.57 -4.11 -11.88
C ASN A 8 25.45 -3.91 -10.35
N LYS A 9 25.52 -5.02 -9.62
CA LYS A 9 25.73 -5.18 -8.16
C LYS A 9 24.67 -4.67 -7.17
N ARG A 10 24.31 -5.60 -6.30
CA ARG A 10 23.47 -5.59 -5.08
C ARG A 10 21.97 -5.47 -5.28
N PHE A 11 21.33 -6.49 -4.73
CA PHE A 11 19.90 -6.71 -4.72
C PHE A 11 19.33 -6.45 -3.32
N PHE A 12 18.32 -5.61 -3.24
CA PHE A 12 17.44 -5.53 -2.06
C PHE A 12 16.02 -5.86 -2.49
N ALA A 13 15.68 -7.11 -2.44
CA ALA A 13 14.30 -7.52 -2.40
C ALA A 13 14.04 -8.06 -1.01
N ILE A 14 12.98 -7.54 -0.37
CA ILE A 14 12.35 -8.15 0.79
C ILE A 14 13.32 -8.96 1.66
N ARG A 15 13.52 -8.58 2.91
CA ARG A 15 14.37 -9.24 3.92
C ARG A 15 13.92 -10.70 4.22
N TYR A 16 13.94 -11.56 3.23
CA TYR A 16 13.88 -13.00 3.41
C TYR A 16 15.23 -13.56 3.01
N GLY A 17 15.90 -14.23 3.95
CA GLY A 17 17.21 -14.77 3.72
C GLY A 17 17.23 -15.67 2.46
N ARG A 18 18.28 -15.52 1.65
CA ARG A 18 18.53 -16.38 0.51
C ARG A 18 18.62 -17.82 1.01
N VAL A 19 17.81 -18.70 0.46
CA VAL A 19 17.94 -20.15 0.69
C VAL A 19 19.12 -20.63 -0.15
N GLU A 20 20.22 -20.99 0.51
CA GLU A 20 21.51 -21.30 -0.15
C GLU A 20 21.58 -22.70 -0.81
N ASP A 21 20.56 -23.56 -0.74
CA ASP A 21 20.66 -24.93 -1.21
C ASP A 21 19.76 -25.25 -2.41
N GLU A 22 20.36 -25.97 -3.34
CA GLU A 22 19.97 -26.82 -4.49
C GLU A 22 18.59 -26.64 -5.18
N VAL A 23 17.62 -25.91 -4.63
CA VAL A 23 16.34 -25.64 -5.27
C VAL A 23 16.36 -24.23 -5.90
N GLN A 24 17.22 -24.06 -6.91
CA GLN A 24 17.47 -22.76 -7.56
C GLN A 24 16.21 -22.07 -8.11
N TYR A 25 15.16 -22.79 -8.39
CA TYR A 25 13.99 -22.23 -9.10
C TYR A 25 12.74 -22.09 -8.24
N ALA A 26 12.49 -22.93 -7.27
CA ALA A 26 11.25 -22.90 -6.50
C ALA A 26 11.36 -22.16 -5.16
N GLY A 27 12.55 -22.06 -4.57
CA GLY A 27 12.77 -21.50 -3.23
C GLY A 27 13.12 -20.01 -3.19
N ASN A 28 13.43 -19.38 -4.32
CA ASN A 28 13.93 -18.01 -4.37
C ASN A 28 13.03 -17.03 -5.16
N TYR A 29 11.78 -17.40 -5.40
CA TYR A 29 10.78 -16.51 -5.93
C TYR A 29 9.87 -16.00 -4.82
N TYR A 30 9.67 -14.70 -4.80
CA TYR A 30 8.88 -13.99 -3.80
C TYR A 30 7.72 -13.25 -4.45
N PRO A 31 6.60 -13.04 -3.72
CA PRO A 31 5.51 -12.24 -4.24
C PRO A 31 5.94 -10.77 -4.36
N VAL A 32 5.92 -10.25 -5.57
CA VAL A 32 6.09 -8.82 -5.87
C VAL A 32 4.70 -8.21 -5.98
N ASN A 33 4.22 -7.60 -4.89
CA ASN A 33 2.87 -7.05 -4.84
C ASN A 33 2.81 -5.60 -5.32
N LEU A 34 3.86 -4.82 -5.12
CA LEU A 34 3.97 -3.44 -5.57
C LEU A 34 5.12 -3.29 -6.59
N GLY A 35 6.30 -3.71 -6.21
CA GLY A 35 7.48 -3.55 -7.04
C GLY A 35 8.71 -4.21 -6.46
N ILE A 36 9.78 -4.15 -7.23
CA ILE A 36 11.09 -4.69 -6.91
C ILE A 36 12.14 -3.71 -7.43
N TYR A 37 13.29 -3.64 -6.78
CA TYR A 37 14.39 -2.81 -7.25
C TYR A 37 15.74 -3.46 -7.03
N VAL A 38 16.72 -2.97 -7.75
CA VAL A 38 18.14 -3.35 -7.64
C VAL A 38 18.99 -2.09 -7.67
N GLU A 39 20.06 -2.05 -6.88
CA GLU A 39 20.97 -0.93 -6.81
C GLU A 39 22.45 -1.37 -6.92
N ASP A 40 23.31 -0.48 -7.41
CA ASP A 40 24.75 -0.76 -7.59
C ASP A 40 25.68 0.18 -6.82
N GLY A 41 25.15 0.98 -5.91
CA GLY A 41 25.90 1.98 -5.13
C GLY A 41 26.01 3.35 -5.83
N SER A 42 25.49 3.50 -7.03
CA SER A 42 25.38 4.79 -7.74
C SER A 42 23.99 5.03 -8.28
N ARG A 43 23.33 3.97 -8.68
CA ARG A 43 22.00 3.99 -9.28
C ARG A 43 21.14 2.87 -8.77
N GLU A 44 19.84 3.06 -8.89
CA GLU A 44 18.84 2.02 -8.64
C GLU A 44 17.86 1.93 -9.80
N LEU A 45 17.55 0.69 -10.21
CA LEU A 45 16.50 0.36 -11.16
C LEU A 45 15.30 -0.15 -10.38
N SER A 46 14.19 0.54 -10.48
CA SER A 46 12.92 0.15 -9.88
C SER A 46 11.95 -0.36 -10.95
N ILE A 47 11.22 -1.41 -10.62
CA ILE A 47 10.14 -1.97 -11.45
C ILE A 47 8.90 -2.07 -10.58
N LEU A 48 7.83 -1.35 -10.96
CA LEU A 48 6.51 -1.47 -10.35
C LEU A 48 5.59 -2.30 -11.26
N VAL A 49 4.66 -3.00 -10.65
CA VAL A 49 3.75 -3.93 -11.32
C VAL A 49 2.30 -3.52 -11.06
N ASP A 50 1.42 -3.73 -12.03
CA ASP A 50 -0.02 -3.44 -11.91
C ASP A 50 -0.80 -4.57 -11.24
N ARG A 51 -0.16 -5.70 -10.98
CA ARG A 51 -0.70 -6.87 -10.30
C ARG A 51 0.43 -7.67 -9.66
N SER A 52 0.12 -8.46 -8.64
CA SER A 52 1.09 -9.33 -7.99
C SER A 52 1.66 -10.35 -8.97
N VAL A 53 2.98 -10.46 -9.02
CA VAL A 53 3.73 -11.43 -9.82
C VAL A 53 4.81 -12.10 -8.96
N GLY A 54 5.33 -13.24 -9.41
CA GLY A 54 6.53 -13.82 -8.80
C GLY A 54 7.77 -13.06 -9.26
N GLY A 55 8.68 -12.75 -8.35
CA GLY A 55 9.95 -12.12 -8.66
C GLY A 55 11.11 -12.77 -7.92
N ALA A 56 12.29 -12.71 -8.52
CA ALA A 56 13.51 -13.28 -7.97
C ALA A 56 14.75 -12.46 -8.36
N SER A 57 15.84 -12.71 -7.62
CA SER A 57 17.20 -12.41 -8.01
C SER A 57 18.04 -13.66 -7.78
N ILE A 58 18.06 -14.52 -8.76
CA ILE A 58 18.85 -15.77 -8.70
C ILE A 58 20.34 -15.43 -8.75
N LYS A 59 20.71 -14.39 -9.50
CA LYS A 59 22.10 -13.90 -9.62
C LYS A 59 22.17 -12.45 -9.21
N ASP A 60 23.26 -12.07 -8.58
CA ASP A 60 23.49 -10.67 -8.17
C ASP A 60 23.37 -9.73 -9.39
N GLY A 61 22.68 -8.61 -9.18
CA GLY A 61 22.44 -7.61 -10.21
C GLY A 61 21.40 -7.99 -11.27
N GLN A 62 20.63 -9.04 -11.05
CA GLN A 62 19.55 -9.46 -11.94
C GLN A 62 18.21 -9.42 -11.24
N ILE A 63 17.19 -8.98 -11.96
CA ILE A 63 15.79 -9.10 -11.57
C ILE A 63 15.10 -10.03 -12.58
N GLU A 64 14.39 -11.01 -12.06
CA GLU A 64 13.55 -11.90 -12.84
C GLU A 64 12.09 -11.73 -12.40
N LEU A 65 11.19 -11.58 -13.37
CA LEU A 65 9.75 -11.49 -13.11
C LEU A 65 9.01 -12.57 -13.89
N MET A 66 8.15 -13.30 -13.21
CA MET A 66 7.22 -14.26 -13.79
C MET A 66 6.02 -13.50 -14.35
N LEU A 67 6.00 -13.21 -15.64
CA LEU A 67 4.92 -12.45 -16.26
C LEU A 67 3.63 -13.25 -16.39
N HIS A 68 3.75 -14.52 -16.79
CA HIS A 68 2.64 -15.43 -16.96
C HIS A 68 3.16 -16.87 -17.11
N ARG A 69 2.38 -17.84 -16.62
CA ARG A 69 2.66 -19.26 -16.80
C ARG A 69 1.41 -20.01 -17.23
N ARG A 70 1.62 -21.05 -17.99
CA ARG A 70 0.62 -22.08 -18.34
C ARG A 70 1.22 -23.44 -18.07
N LEU A 71 0.48 -24.30 -17.36
CA LEU A 71 0.92 -25.62 -16.99
C LEU A 71 0.01 -26.66 -17.66
N LEU A 72 0.59 -27.73 -18.19
CA LEU A 72 -0.16 -28.84 -18.82
C LEU A 72 -0.69 -29.84 -17.80
N HIS A 73 -0.03 -29.91 -16.64
CA HIS A 73 -0.35 -30.90 -15.61
C HIS A 73 -0.49 -30.21 -14.26
N ASP A 74 -1.38 -30.73 -13.42
CA ASP A 74 -1.46 -30.39 -12.01
C ASP A 74 -0.23 -30.93 -11.25
N ASP A 75 0.15 -30.25 -10.18
CA ASP A 75 1.31 -30.64 -9.35
C ASP A 75 0.98 -31.71 -8.30
N GLY A 76 -0.29 -32.15 -8.22
CA GLY A 76 -0.76 -33.17 -7.28
C GLY A 76 -0.80 -32.71 -5.82
N ARG A 77 -0.80 -31.39 -5.54
CA ARG A 77 -0.71 -30.82 -4.20
C ARG A 77 -1.96 -30.08 -3.73
N GLY A 78 -3.12 -30.41 -4.25
CA GLY A 78 -4.35 -29.85 -3.71
C GLY A 78 -5.48 -29.73 -4.71
N VAL A 79 -5.51 -28.68 -5.52
CA VAL A 79 -6.68 -28.29 -6.34
C VAL A 79 -7.04 -29.31 -7.44
N ALA A 80 -6.10 -30.13 -7.86
CA ALA A 80 -6.24 -31.13 -8.93
C ALA A 80 -6.63 -30.54 -10.30
N GLU A 81 -6.21 -29.29 -10.56
CA GLU A 81 -6.44 -28.60 -11.82
C GLU A 81 -5.12 -28.06 -12.38
N ALA A 82 -4.82 -28.37 -13.64
CA ALA A 82 -3.73 -27.73 -14.35
C ALA A 82 -4.10 -26.26 -14.69
N LEU A 83 -3.12 -25.36 -14.68
CA LEU A 83 -3.27 -23.98 -15.14
C LEU A 83 -3.20 -23.93 -16.67
N ASN A 84 -4.20 -24.53 -17.33
CA ASN A 84 -4.23 -24.73 -18.77
C ASN A 84 -5.51 -24.16 -19.41
N GLU A 85 -6.03 -23.11 -18.86
CA GLU A 85 -7.27 -22.48 -19.33
C GLU A 85 -7.14 -22.01 -20.79
N THR A 86 -8.21 -22.19 -21.50
CA THR A 86 -8.35 -21.74 -22.90
C THR A 86 -9.66 -21.00 -23.08
N THR A 87 -9.67 -20.06 -24.03
CA THR A 87 -10.87 -19.42 -24.52
C THR A 87 -11.23 -20.06 -25.86
N CYS A 88 -12.48 -20.57 -25.99
CA CYS A 88 -12.94 -21.20 -27.20
C CYS A 88 -13.99 -20.30 -27.90
N PHE A 89 -13.77 -20.04 -29.19
CA PHE A 89 -14.71 -19.35 -30.07
C PHE A 89 -14.86 -20.14 -31.38
N ASP A 90 -16.06 -20.44 -31.80
CA ASP A 90 -16.35 -21.23 -33.03
C ASP A 90 -15.53 -22.53 -33.15
N ASN A 91 -15.48 -23.32 -32.06
CA ASN A 91 -14.71 -24.57 -31.96
C ASN A 91 -13.17 -24.42 -32.11
N GLN A 92 -12.65 -23.19 -32.11
CA GLN A 92 -11.22 -22.93 -32.00
C GLN A 92 -10.90 -22.49 -30.59
N CYS A 93 -9.96 -23.17 -29.94
CA CYS A 93 -9.56 -22.89 -28.58
C CYS A 93 -8.12 -22.34 -28.55
N GLU A 94 -7.95 -21.17 -27.95
CA GLU A 94 -6.64 -20.52 -27.76
C GLU A 94 -6.35 -20.35 -26.27
N GLY A 95 -5.08 -20.30 -25.91
CA GLY A 95 -4.68 -19.96 -24.55
C GLY A 95 -5.06 -18.53 -24.19
N LEU A 96 -5.26 -18.27 -22.89
CA LEU A 96 -5.61 -16.94 -22.41
C LEU A 96 -4.54 -15.90 -22.77
N VAL A 97 -4.98 -14.75 -23.28
CA VAL A 97 -4.13 -13.58 -23.51
C VAL A 97 -4.16 -12.70 -22.26
N ILE A 98 -3.01 -12.54 -21.63
CA ILE A 98 -2.85 -11.72 -20.43
C ILE A 98 -2.12 -10.43 -20.80
N GLN A 99 -2.71 -9.31 -20.41
CA GLN A 99 -2.10 -7.98 -20.53
C GLN A 99 -1.71 -7.48 -19.15
N GLY A 100 -0.53 -6.89 -19.03
CA GLY A 100 -0.01 -6.31 -17.81
C GLY A 100 0.84 -5.09 -18.08
N LYS A 101 0.95 -4.20 -17.09
CA LYS A 101 1.80 -3.01 -17.15
C LYS A 101 2.94 -3.16 -16.17
N TYR A 102 4.14 -2.85 -16.66
CA TYR A 102 5.38 -2.83 -15.89
C TYR A 102 5.97 -1.43 -16.04
N TYR A 103 6.21 -0.77 -14.91
CA TYR A 103 6.71 0.60 -14.89
C TYR A 103 8.16 0.56 -14.42
N LEU A 104 9.07 1.02 -15.26
CA LEU A 104 10.50 0.98 -15.01
C LEU A 104 11.03 2.40 -14.83
N LYS A 105 11.87 2.61 -13.81
CA LYS A 105 12.56 3.87 -13.58
C LYS A 105 13.97 3.63 -13.06
N ILE A 106 14.91 4.47 -13.52
CA ILE A 106 16.29 4.51 -13.04
C ILE A 106 16.47 5.83 -12.31
N ASP A 107 16.87 5.76 -11.07
CA ASP A 107 17.15 6.91 -10.21
C ASP A 107 18.59 6.86 -9.66
N PRO A 108 19.14 7.99 -9.15
CA PRO A 108 20.30 7.95 -8.27
C PRO A 108 20.00 7.09 -7.04
N GLN A 109 21.02 6.44 -6.50
CA GLN A 109 20.88 5.61 -5.31
C GLN A 109 20.23 6.37 -4.15
N GLY A 110 19.21 5.75 -3.53
CA GLY A 110 18.45 6.28 -2.39
C GLY A 110 17.30 7.24 -2.77
N GLU A 111 17.14 7.59 -4.05
CA GLU A 111 16.06 8.47 -4.51
C GLU A 111 14.85 7.71 -5.10
N GLY A 112 15.03 6.46 -5.52
CA GLY A 112 13.97 5.67 -6.15
C GLY A 112 12.82 5.29 -5.20
N ALA A 113 13.09 5.22 -3.90
CA ALA A 113 12.07 4.96 -2.89
C ALA A 113 10.91 5.97 -2.99
N ARG A 114 11.22 7.25 -3.20
CA ARG A 114 10.19 8.29 -3.37
C ARG A 114 9.26 7.97 -4.52
N TRP A 115 9.81 7.63 -5.68
CA TRP A 115 9.01 7.27 -6.84
C TRP A 115 8.22 5.97 -6.59
N ARG A 116 8.86 4.92 -6.06
CA ARG A 116 8.17 3.64 -5.79
C ARG A 116 6.97 3.82 -4.87
N ARG A 117 7.11 4.60 -3.79
CA ARG A 117 6.04 4.79 -2.80
C ARG A 117 4.94 5.70 -3.33
N THR A 118 5.28 6.83 -3.96
CA THR A 118 4.27 7.76 -4.48
C THR A 118 3.55 7.21 -5.70
N PHE A 119 4.29 6.83 -6.74
CA PHE A 119 3.70 6.31 -7.97
C PHE A 119 3.03 4.93 -7.76
N GLY A 120 3.54 4.14 -6.81
CA GLY A 120 2.88 2.91 -6.38
C GLY A 120 1.48 3.15 -5.82
N GLN A 121 1.28 4.22 -5.05
CA GLN A 121 -0.06 4.62 -4.60
C GLN A 121 -0.98 5.00 -5.78
N GLU A 122 -0.47 5.73 -6.77
CA GLU A 122 -1.23 6.09 -7.96
C GLU A 122 -1.68 4.87 -8.77
N ILE A 123 -0.83 3.84 -8.88
CA ILE A 123 -1.16 2.58 -9.57
C ILE A 123 -2.29 1.83 -8.84
N TYR A 124 -2.21 1.72 -7.51
CA TYR A 124 -3.14 0.90 -6.71
C TYR A 124 -4.35 1.67 -6.18
N SER A 125 -4.31 2.99 -6.22
CA SER A 125 -5.43 3.88 -5.87
C SER A 125 -5.64 4.93 -6.96
N PRO A 126 -6.00 4.49 -8.18
CA PRO A 126 -6.19 5.40 -9.31
C PRO A 126 -7.39 6.32 -9.08
N LEU A 127 -7.40 7.45 -9.78
CA LEU A 127 -8.56 8.34 -9.82
C LEU A 127 -9.80 7.60 -10.31
N LEU A 128 -10.90 7.75 -9.59
CA LEU A 128 -12.20 7.29 -10.04
C LEU A 128 -12.81 8.35 -10.96
N ILE A 129 -13.23 7.91 -12.14
CA ILE A 129 -13.93 8.75 -13.11
C ILE A 129 -15.39 8.31 -13.14
N ALA A 130 -16.29 9.25 -12.90
CA ALA A 130 -17.72 9.03 -13.00
C ALA A 130 -18.32 10.00 -14.02
N PHE A 131 -19.31 9.51 -14.77
CA PHE A 131 -20.06 10.29 -15.73
C PHE A 131 -21.54 10.26 -15.33
N ALA A 132 -22.19 11.44 -15.44
CA ALA A 132 -23.63 11.57 -15.27
C ALA A 132 -24.20 12.36 -16.45
N GLU A 133 -25.35 11.94 -16.97
CA GLU A 133 -26.12 12.75 -17.91
C GLU A 133 -26.70 13.97 -17.19
N GLN A 134 -26.66 15.10 -17.85
CA GLN A 134 -27.24 16.35 -17.37
C GLN A 134 -27.99 17.05 -18.47
N ASP A 135 -29.24 17.37 -18.21
CA ASP A 135 -30.07 18.17 -19.10
C ASP A 135 -29.79 19.65 -18.87
N GLY A 136 -29.40 20.36 -19.94
CA GLY A 136 -29.32 21.82 -19.98
C GLY A 136 -27.92 22.41 -19.73
N GLY A 137 -27.70 23.62 -20.32
CA GLY A 137 -26.42 24.32 -20.35
C GLY A 137 -25.98 25.02 -19.07
N ASN A 138 -26.63 24.81 -17.93
CA ASN A 138 -26.38 25.59 -16.70
C ASN A 138 -25.64 24.81 -15.60
N TRP A 139 -25.03 23.65 -15.93
CA TRP A 139 -24.38 22.77 -14.95
C TRP A 139 -23.28 23.48 -14.16
N VAL A 140 -22.45 24.29 -14.84
CA VAL A 140 -21.30 24.97 -14.20
C VAL A 140 -21.75 25.94 -13.11
N ASN A 141 -22.95 26.56 -13.27
CA ASN A 141 -23.49 27.52 -12.31
C ASN A 141 -24.23 26.85 -11.14
N SER A 142 -24.63 25.60 -11.30
CA SER A 142 -25.40 24.84 -10.30
C SER A 142 -24.59 23.82 -9.52
N HIS A 143 -23.32 23.60 -9.88
CA HIS A 143 -22.46 22.58 -9.28
C HIS A 143 -21.10 23.16 -8.85
N VAL A 144 -20.57 22.60 -7.76
CA VAL A 144 -19.21 22.91 -7.31
C VAL A 144 -18.21 22.18 -8.21
N THR A 145 -17.39 22.94 -8.94
CA THR A 145 -16.40 22.38 -9.88
C THR A 145 -15.13 21.89 -9.22
N LYS A 146 -14.86 22.32 -7.98
CA LYS A 146 -13.74 21.85 -7.15
C LYS A 146 -14.22 21.70 -5.72
N PHE A 147 -13.95 20.56 -5.12
CA PHE A 147 -14.28 20.30 -3.73
C PHE A 147 -13.12 19.63 -3.03
N SER A 148 -12.84 20.06 -1.81
CA SER A 148 -11.96 19.37 -0.87
C SER A 148 -12.59 19.45 0.51
N ALA A 149 -12.69 18.30 1.19
CA ALA A 149 -13.13 18.26 2.58
C ALA A 149 -12.02 18.65 3.56
N MET A 150 -10.77 18.78 3.08
CA MET A 150 -9.63 19.19 3.89
C MET A 150 -9.41 20.71 3.79
N ASP A 151 -8.75 21.29 4.79
CA ASP A 151 -8.24 22.66 4.74
C ASP A 151 -7.43 22.87 3.43
N PRO A 152 -7.81 23.84 2.57
CA PRO A 152 -7.11 24.07 1.30
C PRO A 152 -5.63 24.41 1.44
N ALA A 153 -5.19 24.90 2.62
CA ALA A 153 -3.80 25.19 2.94
C ALA A 153 -3.09 24.02 3.61
N TYR A 154 -3.70 22.83 3.63
CA TYR A 154 -3.12 21.63 4.23
C TYR A 154 -3.00 20.49 3.22
N SER A 155 -1.87 19.82 3.26
CA SER A 155 -1.67 18.54 2.60
C SER A 155 -1.19 17.54 3.64
N LEU A 156 -1.50 16.26 3.43
CA LEU A 156 -0.87 15.20 4.19
C LEU A 156 0.64 15.22 3.94
N PRO A 157 1.45 14.83 4.93
CA PRO A 157 2.89 14.64 4.71
C PRO A 157 3.17 13.67 3.55
N ASP A 158 4.22 13.91 2.77
CA ASP A 158 4.60 13.09 1.59
C ASP A 158 4.82 11.60 1.91
N ASN A 159 5.04 11.27 3.17
CA ASN A 159 5.22 9.90 3.66
C ASN A 159 3.95 9.28 4.26
N VAL A 160 2.79 9.94 4.13
CA VAL A 160 1.51 9.44 4.66
C VAL A 160 0.48 9.30 3.55
N ALA A 161 -0.21 8.17 3.55
CA ALA A 161 -1.39 7.94 2.71
C ALA A 161 -2.65 7.83 3.56
N LEU A 162 -3.75 8.37 3.05
CA LEU A 162 -5.10 8.11 3.52
C LEU A 162 -5.59 6.84 2.81
N LEU A 163 -5.66 5.71 3.54
CA LEU A 163 -6.07 4.42 2.96
C LEU A 163 -7.58 4.23 2.95
N THR A 164 -8.25 4.74 3.98
CA THR A 164 -9.70 4.59 4.14
C THR A 164 -10.27 5.83 4.78
N LEU A 165 -11.33 6.35 4.18
CA LEU A 165 -12.23 7.31 4.78
C LEU A 165 -13.64 6.87 4.41
N GLN A 166 -14.38 6.33 5.38
CA GLN A 166 -15.68 5.72 5.16
C GLN A 166 -16.63 6.05 6.30
N GLU A 167 -17.81 6.54 5.98
CA GLU A 167 -18.90 6.63 6.93
C GLU A 167 -19.56 5.25 7.08
N LEU A 168 -19.74 4.82 8.31
CA LEU A 168 -20.42 3.57 8.67
C LEU A 168 -21.92 3.83 8.89
N GLU A 169 -22.72 2.76 8.97
CA GLU A 169 -24.17 2.82 9.07
C GLU A 169 -24.67 3.62 10.31
N ASP A 170 -23.87 3.67 11.36
CA ASP A 170 -24.17 4.41 12.61
C ASP A 170 -23.70 5.89 12.58
N GLY A 171 -23.22 6.37 11.42
CA GLY A 171 -22.68 7.71 11.27
C GLY A 171 -21.25 7.89 11.82
N THR A 172 -20.63 6.82 12.34
CA THR A 172 -19.22 6.84 12.74
C THR A 172 -18.34 6.81 11.48
N VAL A 173 -17.26 7.58 11.48
CA VAL A 173 -16.31 7.59 10.36
C VAL A 173 -15.10 6.73 10.67
N LEU A 174 -14.83 5.76 9.80
CA LEU A 174 -13.65 4.93 9.80
C LEU A 174 -12.53 5.62 9.01
N LEU A 175 -11.43 5.94 9.71
CA LEU A 175 -10.24 6.54 9.13
C LEU A 175 -9.05 5.58 9.26
N ARG A 176 -8.33 5.33 8.15
CA ARG A 176 -7.02 4.65 8.15
C ARG A 176 -5.96 5.52 7.51
N LEU A 177 -4.89 5.75 8.25
CA LEU A 177 -3.70 6.45 7.80
C LEU A 177 -2.53 5.46 7.79
N ALA A 178 -1.69 5.51 6.77
CA ALA A 178 -0.51 4.67 6.64
C ALA A 178 0.75 5.50 6.41
N HIS A 179 1.82 5.15 7.11
CA HIS A 179 3.15 5.60 6.76
C HIS A 179 3.70 4.73 5.63
N LEU A 180 4.14 5.34 4.54
CA LEU A 180 4.46 4.63 3.29
C LEU A 180 5.86 4.03 3.24
N TYR A 181 6.79 4.51 4.04
CA TYR A 181 8.21 4.16 3.96
C TYR A 181 8.63 3.21 5.06
N GLU A 182 9.57 2.31 4.74
CA GLU A 182 10.27 1.49 5.73
C GLU A 182 11.31 2.31 6.51
N ALA A 183 11.73 1.80 7.67
CA ALA A 183 12.83 2.38 8.42
C ALA A 183 14.12 2.35 7.57
N GLY A 184 14.76 3.50 7.41
CA GLY A 184 16.00 3.62 6.65
C GLY A 184 15.87 3.55 5.12
N GLU A 185 14.66 3.43 4.57
CA GLU A 185 14.44 3.36 3.12
C GLU A 185 14.74 4.70 2.43
N HIS A 186 14.45 5.82 3.08
CA HIS A 186 14.71 7.16 2.58
C HIS A 186 15.20 8.06 3.72
N LYS A 187 16.21 8.87 3.47
CA LYS A 187 16.86 9.73 4.49
C LYS A 187 15.90 10.65 5.24
N ASP A 188 14.92 11.25 4.53
CA ASP A 188 14.00 12.24 5.10
C ASP A 188 12.61 11.66 5.34
N LEU A 189 12.14 10.76 4.44
CA LEU A 189 10.75 10.29 4.44
C LEU A 189 10.53 9.02 5.30
N SER A 190 11.60 8.36 5.76
CA SER A 190 11.52 7.27 6.75
C SER A 190 11.47 7.78 8.20
N ALA A 191 11.16 9.06 8.40
CA ALA A 191 11.01 9.67 9.70
C ALA A 191 9.56 9.62 10.20
N LEU A 192 9.36 9.85 11.50
CA LEU A 192 8.03 10.01 12.10
C LEU A 192 7.24 11.09 11.36
N ALA A 193 6.01 10.80 10.99
CA ALA A 193 5.10 11.72 10.35
C ALA A 193 3.96 12.10 11.29
N SER A 194 3.47 13.34 11.20
CA SER A 194 2.39 13.86 12.04
C SER A 194 1.24 14.38 11.17
N VAL A 195 0.03 13.96 11.45
CA VAL A 195 -1.20 14.37 10.77
C VAL A 195 -2.10 15.12 11.72
N ASP A 196 -2.45 16.36 11.39
CA ASP A 196 -3.39 17.20 12.15
C ASP A 196 -4.82 16.93 11.68
N LEU A 197 -5.59 16.20 12.46
CA LEU A 197 -6.97 15.85 12.14
C LEU A 197 -7.92 17.06 12.11
N LYS A 198 -7.59 18.15 12.79
CA LYS A 198 -8.39 19.39 12.71
C LYS A 198 -8.28 20.03 11.33
N ARG A 199 -7.15 19.86 10.66
CA ARG A 199 -6.93 20.34 9.30
C ARG A 199 -7.41 19.36 8.23
N VAL A 200 -7.47 18.05 8.58
CA VAL A 200 -8.12 17.05 7.73
C VAL A 200 -9.64 17.26 7.71
N PHE A 201 -10.22 17.69 8.84
CA PHE A 201 -11.67 17.92 9.00
C PHE A 201 -11.96 19.32 9.54
N PRO A 202 -11.66 20.40 8.78
CA PRO A 202 -11.74 21.78 9.29
C PRO A 202 -13.17 22.19 9.67
N ASP A 203 -14.17 21.72 8.91
CA ASP A 203 -15.57 22.08 9.09
C ASP A 203 -16.35 21.13 10.01
N LYS A 204 -15.66 20.15 10.61
CA LYS A 204 -16.28 19.15 11.46
C LYS A 204 -15.62 19.11 12.85
N LYS A 205 -16.43 19.23 13.90
CA LYS A 205 -15.94 19.11 15.27
C LYS A 205 -15.87 17.62 15.65
N ILE A 206 -14.68 17.09 15.85
CA ILE A 206 -14.46 15.74 16.38
C ILE A 206 -14.87 15.74 17.87
N VAL A 207 -15.85 14.91 18.25
CA VAL A 207 -16.30 14.75 19.62
C VAL A 207 -15.76 13.49 20.28
N LYS A 208 -15.45 12.47 19.48
CA LYS A 208 -14.86 11.23 19.96
C LYS A 208 -13.90 10.67 18.90
N ILE A 209 -12.76 10.18 19.36
CA ILE A 209 -11.80 9.43 18.55
C ILE A 209 -11.36 8.20 19.33
N VAL A 210 -11.46 7.03 18.70
CA VAL A 210 -11.06 5.75 19.29
C VAL A 210 -10.10 5.07 18.33
N GLU A 211 -8.89 4.80 18.78
CA GLU A 211 -7.95 4.00 18.01
C GLU A 211 -8.27 2.51 18.16
N THR A 212 -8.30 1.79 17.04
CA THR A 212 -8.68 0.38 16.96
C THR A 212 -7.55 -0.48 16.36
N SER A 213 -7.76 -1.79 16.36
CA SER A 213 -6.98 -2.72 15.51
C SER A 213 -7.16 -2.37 14.03
N LEU A 214 -6.30 -2.88 13.16
CA LEU A 214 -6.35 -2.65 11.72
C LEU A 214 -7.73 -3.00 11.11
N SER A 215 -8.35 -4.08 11.60
CA SER A 215 -9.68 -4.53 11.16
C SER A 215 -10.85 -3.76 11.81
N ALA A 216 -10.58 -2.82 12.70
CA ALA A 216 -11.58 -2.05 13.47
C ALA A 216 -12.54 -2.88 14.35
N ASN A 217 -12.21 -4.14 14.64
CA ASN A 217 -13.06 -5.07 15.40
C ASN A 217 -12.87 -4.98 16.93
N GLN A 218 -11.87 -4.25 17.41
CA GLN A 218 -11.59 -4.01 18.83
C GLN A 218 -10.73 -2.77 19.02
N GLU A 219 -10.82 -2.15 20.20
CA GLU A 219 -9.94 -1.05 20.55
C GLU A 219 -8.47 -1.50 20.63
N ARG A 220 -7.56 -0.63 20.20
CA ARG A 220 -6.10 -0.91 20.24
C ARG A 220 -5.63 -1.27 21.64
N SER A 221 -6.11 -0.57 22.65
CA SER A 221 -5.76 -0.83 24.05
C SER A 221 -6.16 -2.24 24.52
N ALA A 222 -7.31 -2.74 24.07
CA ALA A 222 -7.78 -4.10 24.35
C ALA A 222 -6.96 -5.15 23.59
N MET A 223 -6.63 -4.86 22.31
CA MET A 223 -5.76 -5.71 21.51
C MET A 223 -4.36 -5.86 22.14
N GLU A 224 -3.76 -4.76 22.56
CA GLU A 224 -2.42 -4.76 23.14
C GLU A 224 -2.36 -5.56 24.47
N LYS A 225 -3.41 -5.51 25.28
CA LYS A 225 -3.52 -6.33 26.49
C LYS A 225 -3.56 -7.85 26.21
N LYS A 226 -4.11 -8.23 25.05
CA LYS A 226 -4.22 -9.63 24.62
C LYS A 226 -2.98 -10.12 23.88
N ARG A 227 -2.06 -9.23 23.53
CA ARG A 227 -0.87 -9.57 22.74
C ARG A 227 0.05 -10.48 23.55
N LEU A 228 0.38 -11.66 22.98
CA LEU A 228 1.36 -12.55 23.54
C LEU A 228 2.77 -11.93 23.43
N LYS A 229 3.53 -12.06 24.51
CA LYS A 229 4.94 -11.67 24.54
C LYS A 229 5.79 -12.92 24.44
N TRP A 230 6.56 -13.02 23.37
CA TRP A 230 7.49 -14.10 23.15
C TRP A 230 8.89 -13.69 23.60
N LYS A 231 9.61 -14.64 24.26
CA LYS A 231 11.05 -14.52 24.39
C LYS A 231 11.67 -15.03 23.09
N VAL A 232 12.39 -14.16 22.40
CA VAL A 232 13.18 -14.54 21.23
C VAL A 232 14.58 -14.88 21.75
N GLU A 233 15.07 -16.07 21.44
CA GLU A 233 16.46 -16.46 21.69
C GLU A 233 17.34 -15.79 20.62
N GLY A 234 18.39 -15.12 21.02
CA GLY A 234 19.31 -14.41 20.16
C GLY A 234 19.58 -12.97 20.65
N PRO A 235 20.53 -12.26 20.02
CA PRO A 235 20.76 -10.85 20.34
C PRO A 235 19.48 -10.05 20.09
N PRO A 236 19.14 -9.08 20.95
CA PRO A 236 17.99 -8.21 20.72
C PRO A 236 18.14 -7.52 19.37
N ALA A 237 17.03 -7.42 18.61
CA ALA A 237 17.03 -6.65 17.37
C ALA A 237 17.45 -5.21 17.70
N ASP A 238 18.54 -4.74 17.12
CA ASP A 238 19.14 -3.41 17.38
C ASP A 238 18.28 -2.24 16.90
N GLU A 239 17.23 -2.48 16.14
CA GLU A 239 16.37 -1.42 15.62
C GLU A 239 15.23 -1.13 16.61
N LYS A 240 15.29 0.01 17.29
CA LYS A 240 14.14 0.59 17.97
C LYS A 240 13.08 0.92 16.92
N ILE A 241 12.02 0.13 16.89
CA ILE A 241 10.84 0.42 16.04
C ILE A 241 10.23 1.74 16.54
N VAL A 242 10.33 2.77 15.72
CA VAL A 242 9.68 4.06 15.98
C VAL A 242 8.19 3.90 15.69
N ARG A 243 7.35 4.21 16.67
CA ARG A 243 5.89 4.16 16.53
C ARG A 243 5.27 5.46 17.02
N GLY A 244 4.13 5.82 16.45
CA GLY A 244 3.31 6.91 16.96
C GLY A 244 2.78 6.60 18.36
N GLY A 245 2.79 7.61 19.23
CA GLY A 245 2.21 7.55 20.57
C GLY A 245 0.67 7.55 20.55
N PRO A 246 0.02 7.40 21.71
CA PRO A 246 -1.44 7.57 21.84
C PRO A 246 -1.86 8.96 21.35
N VAL A 247 -3.01 9.03 20.68
CA VAL A 247 -3.56 10.32 20.25
C VAL A 247 -4.10 11.08 21.47
N ASP A 248 -3.63 12.31 21.65
CA ASP A 248 -4.19 13.25 22.61
C ASP A 248 -5.49 13.82 22.05
N PRO A 249 -6.66 13.56 22.67
CA PRO A 249 -7.95 14.03 22.15
C PRO A 249 -8.09 15.55 22.10
N SER A 250 -7.27 16.29 22.83
CA SER A 250 -7.29 17.76 22.81
C SER A 250 -6.49 18.33 21.63
N LYS A 251 -5.42 17.67 21.25
CA LYS A 251 -4.54 18.07 20.13
C LYS A 251 -5.05 17.56 18.81
N LEU A 252 -5.55 16.32 18.77
CA LEU A 252 -6.01 15.62 17.57
C LEU A 252 -4.90 15.48 16.49
N VAL A 253 -3.66 15.28 16.95
CA VAL A 253 -2.52 14.99 16.08
C VAL A 253 -2.23 13.49 16.16
N VAL A 254 -2.10 12.88 14.99
CA VAL A 254 -1.76 11.47 14.82
C VAL A 254 -0.31 11.36 14.34
N ASP A 255 0.55 10.77 15.15
CA ASP A 255 1.92 10.46 14.75
C ASP A 255 1.99 9.03 14.19
N LEU A 256 2.70 8.84 13.08
CA LEU A 256 2.92 7.54 12.44
C LEU A 256 4.43 7.28 12.29
N GLY A 257 4.88 6.16 12.81
CA GLY A 257 6.22 5.64 12.52
C GLY A 257 6.30 4.91 11.18
N PRO A 258 7.51 4.63 10.67
CA PRO A 258 7.71 3.89 9.43
C PRO A 258 6.89 2.60 9.35
N MET A 259 6.19 2.37 8.22
CA MET A 259 5.30 1.23 7.95
C MET A 259 4.13 1.06 8.94
N GLU A 260 3.84 2.07 9.76
CA GLU A 260 2.72 2.01 10.69
C GLU A 260 1.41 2.34 9.97
N ILE A 261 0.38 1.51 10.18
CA ILE A 261 -1.00 1.81 9.79
C ILE A 261 -1.80 2.03 11.06
N ARG A 262 -2.47 3.18 11.16
CA ARG A 262 -3.30 3.52 12.30
C ARG A 262 -4.76 3.65 11.88
N THR A 263 -5.65 3.03 12.65
CA THR A 263 -7.09 2.96 12.37
C THR A 263 -7.87 3.63 13.48
N PHE A 264 -8.80 4.49 13.10
CA PHE A 264 -9.60 5.27 14.04
C PHE A 264 -11.08 5.19 13.69
N LEU A 265 -11.91 5.14 14.74
CA LEU A 265 -13.32 5.42 14.68
C LEU A 265 -13.55 6.83 15.23
N ILE A 266 -14.13 7.70 14.39
CA ILE A 266 -14.32 9.12 14.67
C ILE A 266 -15.80 9.45 14.68
N ASN A 267 -16.28 10.11 15.74
CA ASN A 267 -17.62 10.70 15.79
C ASN A 267 -17.50 12.23 15.72
N PHE A 268 -18.31 12.83 14.86
CA PHE A 268 -18.43 14.28 14.73
C PHE A 268 -19.64 14.80 15.47
N ALA A 269 -19.60 16.06 15.89
CA ALA A 269 -20.77 16.74 16.40
C ALA A 269 -21.82 16.86 15.28
N PRO A 270 -23.12 16.78 15.58
CA PRO A 270 -24.17 17.07 14.63
C PRO A 270 -23.96 18.47 14.02
N GLN A 271 -24.08 18.60 12.71
CA GLN A 271 -24.10 19.91 12.09
C GLN A 271 -25.38 20.63 12.49
N SER A 272 -25.25 21.88 12.96
CA SER A 272 -26.41 22.72 13.29
C SER A 272 -27.19 23.01 11.99
N GLY A 273 -28.21 22.20 11.72
CA GLY A 273 -29.06 22.34 10.51
C GLY A 273 -29.68 21.04 9.98
N GLU A 274 -29.18 19.87 10.35
CA GLU A 274 -29.87 18.60 10.07
C GLU A 274 -30.87 18.27 11.20
N GLN A 275 -32.03 18.92 11.14
CA GLN A 275 -33.23 18.34 11.72
C GLN A 275 -33.62 17.15 10.87
N LEU A 276 -33.60 15.96 11.47
CA LEU A 276 -34.15 14.73 10.94
C LEU A 276 -35.50 15.02 10.24
N MET A 277 -35.55 14.87 8.92
CA MET A 277 -36.81 14.64 8.20
C MET A 277 -37.16 13.16 8.19
#